data_25fba1aaab64729ee7039ace0f385f5e
#
_entry.id   25fba1aaab64729ee7039ace0f385f5e
#
_cell.length_a   1.000
_cell.length_b   1.000
_cell.length_c   1.000
_cell.angle_alpha   90.00
_cell.angle_beta   90.00
_cell.angle_gamma   90.00
#
_symmetry.space_group_name_H-M   'P 1'
#
loop_
_entity.id
_entity.type
_entity.pdbx_description
1 polymer ?
#
loop_
_entity_poly.entity_id
_entity_poly.type
_entity_poly.pdbx_seq_one_letter_code
_entity_poly.pdbx_strand_id
1 'polypeptide(L)'
;MADEPNNELPGEGELLDQTDIDALIAEAMDEPDEIIYDPEGNKVTAAKGTRIEPYDFRNPIFLTEVELRRVRIRHEEFIRYLAARLSIFLRLEYSLKMSRLSTLTYAKYTETIPNPAHVVLFKVEQLFGVGVIDINPRLALTMVDRMLGGKGHSVQGERYLTEIEMNLVDDVVSIVLDEWCRQWKTERELDASIIGHESNGRFLETAPPDSIMLVLTMEAGVGDCSESIQIGIPYYTLEPIIKKMYENKEKEINQEIVGSQKVW
;
A
#
# COMPACT_ATOMS: atom_id res chain seq x y z
N MET A 1 -6.74 -50.79 56.28
CA MET A 1 -5.73 -49.85 56.86
C MET A 1 -5.06 -49.25 55.65
N ALA A 2 -5.56 -48.14 55.22
CA ALA A 2 -5.00 -47.36 54.13
C ALA A 2 -4.69 -45.95 54.70
N ASP A 3 -3.42 -45.57 54.68
CA ASP A 3 -2.95 -44.25 55.06
C ASP A 3 -3.37 -43.24 54.00
N GLU A 4 -4.08 -42.23 54.43
CA GLU A 4 -4.31 -41.00 53.66
C GLU A 4 -3.06 -40.11 53.76
N PRO A 5 -2.54 -39.53 52.67
CA PRO A 5 -1.52 -38.50 52.80
C PRO A 5 -2.20 -37.17 53.13
N ASN A 6 -1.72 -36.59 54.19
CA ASN A 6 -1.99 -35.26 54.71
C ASN A 6 -1.70 -34.19 53.66
N ASN A 7 -2.73 -33.44 53.24
CA ASN A 7 -2.61 -32.30 52.35
C ASN A 7 -2.48 -31.02 53.17
N GLU A 8 -1.23 -30.71 53.56
CA GLU A 8 -0.91 -29.40 54.13
C GLU A 8 -0.83 -28.38 53.00
N LEU A 9 -1.74 -27.42 53.02
CA LEU A 9 -1.70 -26.21 52.23
C LEU A 9 -0.47 -25.40 52.62
N PRO A 10 0.37 -24.92 51.71
CA PRO A 10 1.47 -24.03 52.02
C PRO A 10 0.93 -22.68 52.49
N GLY A 11 1.50 -22.21 53.58
CA GLY A 11 1.13 -21.05 54.33
C GLY A 11 1.18 -19.74 53.58
N GLU A 12 0.57 -18.78 54.23
CA GLU A 12 0.43 -17.35 53.98
C GLU A 12 1.62 -16.75 53.20
N GLY A 13 1.28 -16.09 52.07
CA GLY A 13 2.27 -15.42 51.25
C GLY A 13 3.02 -14.37 52.06
N GLU A 14 4.33 -14.52 52.11
CA GLU A 14 5.21 -13.42 52.50
C GLU A 14 4.93 -12.22 51.59
N LEU A 15 4.43 -11.14 52.17
CA LEU A 15 4.31 -9.86 51.49
C LEU A 15 5.73 -9.41 51.12
N LEU A 16 6.01 -9.40 49.83
CA LEU A 16 7.25 -8.87 49.28
C LEU A 16 7.46 -7.44 49.80
N ASP A 17 8.60 -7.18 50.43
CA ASP A 17 8.98 -5.85 50.86
C ASP A 17 9.28 -4.98 49.65
N GLN A 18 9.15 -3.64 49.82
CA GLN A 18 9.37 -2.68 48.73
C GLN A 18 10.75 -2.84 48.11
N THR A 19 11.74 -3.23 48.90
CA THR A 19 13.10 -3.56 48.42
C THR A 19 13.17 -4.78 47.55
N ASP A 20 12.34 -5.81 47.78
CA ASP A 20 12.26 -7.00 46.93
C ASP A 20 11.54 -6.72 45.59
N ILE A 21 10.54 -5.85 45.66
CA ILE A 21 9.83 -5.38 44.45
C ILE A 21 10.76 -4.52 43.59
N ASP A 22 11.53 -3.63 44.18
CA ASP A 22 12.51 -2.79 43.47
C ASP A 22 13.67 -3.63 42.87
N ALA A 23 14.07 -4.68 43.61
CA ALA A 23 15.08 -5.63 43.10
C ALA A 23 14.55 -6.45 41.91
N LEU A 24 13.31 -6.95 41.98
CA LEU A 24 12.66 -7.67 40.87
C LEU A 24 12.41 -6.77 39.64
N ILE A 25 12.08 -5.51 39.88
CA ILE A 25 11.94 -4.52 38.80
C ILE A 25 13.30 -4.22 38.18
N ALA A 26 14.37 -4.11 38.95
CA ALA A 26 15.72 -3.91 38.46
C ALA A 26 16.22 -5.14 37.66
N GLU A 27 15.92 -6.35 38.13
CA GLU A 27 16.23 -7.59 37.43
C GLU A 27 15.41 -7.80 36.15
N ALA A 28 14.13 -7.39 36.15
CA ALA A 28 13.27 -7.39 34.97
C ALA A 28 13.64 -6.29 33.95
N MET A 29 14.31 -5.22 34.41
CA MET A 29 14.83 -4.14 33.56
C MET A 29 16.24 -4.43 33.01
N ASP A 30 16.92 -5.42 33.58
CA ASP A 30 18.21 -5.92 33.07
C ASP A 30 17.92 -7.01 32.03
N GLU A 31 17.26 -6.61 30.91
CA GLU A 31 17.14 -7.47 29.74
C GLU A 31 18.57 -7.86 29.33
N PRO A 32 18.84 -9.16 29.13
CA PRO A 32 20.16 -9.59 28.71
C PRO A 32 20.50 -8.85 27.42
N ASP A 33 21.67 -8.19 27.39
CA ASP A 33 22.17 -7.50 26.20
C ASP A 33 22.02 -8.45 25.00
N GLU A 34 21.05 -8.19 24.11
CA GLU A 34 20.87 -9.01 22.91
C GLU A 34 22.16 -8.93 22.09
N ILE A 35 22.82 -10.07 21.95
CA ILE A 35 24.05 -10.16 21.19
C ILE A 35 23.70 -10.12 19.71
N ILE A 36 23.99 -8.99 19.08
CA ILE A 36 23.84 -8.79 17.63
C ILE A 36 25.15 -9.15 16.96
N TYR A 37 25.08 -9.81 15.82
CA TYR A 37 26.23 -10.06 14.96
C TYR A 37 26.12 -9.21 13.70
N ASP A 38 27.23 -8.57 13.29
CA ASP A 38 27.31 -7.91 12.00
C ASP A 38 27.37 -8.94 10.84
N PRO A 39 27.26 -8.53 9.57
CA PRO A 39 27.35 -9.44 8.42
C PRO A 39 28.70 -10.19 8.33
N GLU A 40 29.73 -9.70 9.02
CA GLU A 40 31.07 -10.29 9.08
C GLU A 40 31.21 -11.24 10.27
N GLY A 41 30.16 -11.41 11.11
CA GLY A 41 30.12 -12.34 12.22
C GLY A 41 30.74 -11.81 13.53
N ASN A 42 31.01 -10.52 13.64
CA ASN A 42 31.53 -9.90 14.86
C ASN A 42 30.38 -9.55 15.81
N LYS A 43 30.60 -9.66 17.12
CA LYS A 43 29.62 -9.22 18.10
C LYS A 43 29.52 -7.69 18.13
N VAL A 44 28.32 -7.17 17.91
CA VAL A 44 28.03 -5.74 18.02
C VAL A 44 27.14 -5.54 19.25
N THR A 45 27.56 -4.70 20.18
CA THR A 45 26.72 -4.32 21.30
C THR A 45 25.69 -3.28 20.82
N ALA A 46 24.40 -3.59 20.94
CA ALA A 46 23.36 -2.64 20.62
C ALA A 46 23.51 -1.38 21.48
N ALA A 47 23.50 -0.21 20.88
CA ALA A 47 23.42 1.04 21.64
C ALA A 47 22.13 1.05 22.44
N LYS A 48 22.16 1.52 23.70
CA LYS A 48 20.95 1.62 24.54
C LYS A 48 19.86 2.38 23.79
N GLY A 49 18.74 1.71 23.54
CA GLY A 49 17.60 2.26 22.77
C GLY A 49 17.50 1.77 21.32
N THR A 50 18.37 0.89 20.85
CA THR A 50 18.19 0.26 19.54
C THR A 50 17.08 -0.79 19.65
N ARG A 51 15.95 -0.52 19.02
CA ARG A 51 14.85 -1.47 18.91
C ARG A 51 15.19 -2.49 17.84
N ILE A 52 15.29 -3.75 18.24
CA ILE A 52 15.52 -4.87 17.33
C ILE A 52 14.15 -5.46 17.00
N GLU A 53 13.80 -5.48 15.73
CA GLU A 53 12.57 -6.11 15.26
C GLU A 53 12.91 -7.34 14.41
N PRO A 54 12.21 -8.48 14.59
CA PRO A 54 12.42 -9.64 13.75
C PRO A 54 12.06 -9.31 12.31
N TYR A 55 13.00 -9.55 11.39
CA TYR A 55 12.77 -9.33 9.97
C TYR A 55 12.08 -10.54 9.34
N ASP A 56 10.87 -10.33 8.82
CA ASP A 56 10.13 -11.35 8.09
C ASP A 56 10.60 -11.45 6.64
N PHE A 57 11.51 -12.37 6.36
CA PHE A 57 12.01 -12.64 5.01
C PHE A 57 10.93 -13.12 4.03
N ARG A 58 9.75 -13.54 4.51
CA ARG A 58 8.62 -13.93 3.66
C ARG A 58 7.80 -12.72 3.18
N ASN A 59 7.90 -11.62 3.92
CA ASN A 59 7.27 -10.35 3.60
C ASN A 59 8.31 -9.23 3.75
N PRO A 60 9.33 -9.18 2.88
CA PRO A 60 10.40 -8.21 3.00
C PRO A 60 9.88 -6.78 2.90
N ILE A 61 10.34 -5.91 3.80
CA ILE A 61 10.00 -4.50 3.79
C ILE A 61 10.89 -3.81 2.74
N PHE A 62 10.31 -3.50 1.58
CA PHE A 62 11.02 -2.83 0.47
C PHE A 62 11.02 -1.31 0.59
N LEU A 63 10.06 -0.78 1.34
CA LEU A 63 9.95 0.64 1.65
C LEU A 63 10.06 0.83 3.15
N THR A 64 10.93 1.72 3.57
CA THR A 64 10.96 2.16 4.96
C THR A 64 9.63 2.84 5.32
N GLU A 65 9.31 2.93 6.61
CA GLU A 65 8.09 3.63 7.05
C GLU A 65 8.04 5.09 6.57
N VAL A 66 9.20 5.75 6.51
CA VAL A 66 9.32 7.12 6.02
C VAL A 66 9.01 7.19 4.52
N GLU A 67 9.48 6.23 3.75
CA GLU A 67 9.20 6.11 2.31
C GLU A 67 7.71 5.85 2.09
N LEU A 68 7.17 4.86 2.74
CA LEU A 68 5.75 4.51 2.62
C LEU A 68 4.85 5.69 3.00
N ARG A 69 5.19 6.44 4.06
CA ARG A 69 4.45 7.65 4.46
C ARG A 69 4.47 8.73 3.38
N ARG A 70 5.60 8.95 2.73
CA ARG A 70 5.72 9.96 1.65
C ARG A 70 4.92 9.54 0.41
N VAL A 71 5.04 8.27 0.02
CA VAL A 71 4.28 7.70 -1.08
C VAL A 71 2.78 7.80 -0.78
N ARG A 72 2.36 7.56 0.47
CA ARG A 72 0.97 7.72 0.91
C ARG A 72 0.47 9.15 0.73
N ILE A 73 1.21 10.14 1.21
CA ILE A 73 0.81 11.56 1.08
C ILE A 73 0.65 11.94 -0.41
N ARG A 74 1.54 11.48 -1.28
CA ARG A 74 1.46 11.71 -2.72
C ARG A 74 0.19 11.09 -3.32
N HIS A 75 -0.15 9.88 -2.92
CA HIS A 75 -1.34 9.19 -3.39
C HIS A 75 -2.65 9.79 -2.82
N GLU A 76 -2.61 10.39 -1.63
CA GLU A 76 -3.77 11.12 -1.09
C GLU A 76 -4.08 12.38 -1.94
N GLU A 77 -3.06 13.08 -2.40
CA GLU A 77 -3.23 14.20 -3.34
C GLU A 77 -3.76 13.72 -4.70
N PHE A 78 -3.18 12.67 -5.25
CA PHE A 78 -3.64 12.03 -6.48
C PHE A 78 -5.12 11.67 -6.39
N ILE A 79 -5.56 10.98 -5.34
CA ILE A 79 -6.95 10.57 -5.13
C ILE A 79 -7.89 11.78 -5.13
N ARG A 80 -7.50 12.87 -4.48
CA ARG A 80 -8.31 14.09 -4.42
C ARG A 80 -8.51 14.73 -5.79
N TYR A 81 -7.44 14.84 -6.59
CA TYR A 81 -7.52 15.38 -7.95
C TYR A 81 -8.28 14.45 -8.89
N LEU A 82 -8.04 13.15 -8.77
CA LEU A 82 -8.75 12.15 -9.55
C LEU A 82 -10.26 12.18 -9.30
N ALA A 83 -10.68 12.22 -8.04
CA ALA A 83 -12.11 12.31 -7.68
C ALA A 83 -12.77 13.53 -8.32
N ALA A 84 -12.11 14.69 -8.30
CA ALA A 84 -12.61 15.90 -8.93
C ALA A 84 -12.72 15.76 -10.46
N ARG A 85 -11.71 15.20 -11.13
CA ARG A 85 -11.73 14.98 -12.59
C ARG A 85 -12.82 14.00 -13.00
N LEU A 86 -12.96 12.89 -12.29
CA LEU A 86 -13.99 11.88 -12.57
C LEU A 86 -15.40 12.44 -12.31
N SER A 87 -15.58 13.26 -11.27
CA SER A 87 -16.86 13.94 -11.03
C SER A 87 -17.27 14.86 -12.19
N ILE A 88 -16.31 15.58 -12.76
CA ILE A 88 -16.56 16.44 -13.94
C ILE A 88 -16.87 15.59 -15.17
N PHE A 89 -16.10 14.53 -15.42
CA PHE A 89 -16.25 13.66 -16.57
C PHE A 89 -17.62 12.94 -16.56
N LEU A 90 -17.96 12.32 -15.43
CA LEU A 90 -19.22 11.59 -15.26
C LEU A 90 -20.43 12.52 -15.01
N ARG A 91 -20.19 13.81 -14.77
CA ARG A 91 -21.23 14.79 -14.39
C ARG A 91 -22.09 14.28 -13.20
N LEU A 92 -21.43 13.67 -12.24
CA LEU A 92 -22.00 13.10 -11.03
C LEU A 92 -20.94 13.16 -9.94
N GLU A 93 -21.35 13.30 -8.70
CA GLU A 93 -20.43 13.24 -7.58
C GLU A 93 -19.74 11.87 -7.53
N TYR A 94 -18.40 11.89 -7.61
CA TYR A 94 -17.56 10.72 -7.53
C TYR A 94 -16.64 10.85 -6.32
N SER A 95 -16.83 10.01 -5.34
CA SER A 95 -16.00 9.99 -4.14
C SER A 95 -14.93 8.93 -4.24
N LEU A 96 -13.70 9.29 -3.84
CA LEU A 96 -12.59 8.35 -3.72
C LEU A 96 -11.94 8.53 -2.35
N LYS A 97 -11.67 7.42 -1.68
CA LYS A 97 -10.94 7.39 -0.41
C LYS A 97 -9.89 6.30 -0.46
N MET A 98 -8.68 6.61 0.03
CA MET A 98 -7.68 5.58 0.24
C MET A 98 -8.13 4.66 1.36
N SER A 99 -8.33 3.40 1.04
CA SER A 99 -8.58 2.35 2.02
C SER A 99 -7.26 1.79 2.54
N ARG A 100 -6.34 1.47 1.63
CA ARG A 100 -5.06 0.86 1.98
C ARG A 100 -3.98 1.18 0.96
N LEU A 101 -2.75 1.37 1.46
CA LEU A 101 -1.53 1.33 0.65
C LEU A 101 -0.60 0.30 1.28
N SER A 102 -0.25 -0.75 0.55
CA SER A 102 0.52 -1.88 1.06
C SER A 102 1.42 -2.47 -0.01
N THR A 103 2.41 -3.22 0.44
CA THR A 103 3.26 -4.05 -0.43
C THR A 103 2.86 -5.50 -0.28
N LEU A 104 2.70 -6.20 -1.41
CA LEU A 104 2.33 -7.62 -1.48
C LEU A 104 3.21 -8.29 -2.53
N THR A 105 3.44 -9.60 -2.42
CA THR A 105 3.99 -10.36 -3.55
C THR A 105 2.96 -10.42 -4.68
N TYR A 106 3.44 -10.51 -5.93
CA TYR A 106 2.57 -10.61 -7.09
C TYR A 106 1.57 -11.77 -6.99
N ALA A 107 2.04 -12.93 -6.52
CA ALA A 107 1.18 -14.07 -6.29
C ALA A 107 0.03 -13.76 -5.30
N LYS A 108 0.33 -13.13 -4.16
CA LYS A 108 -0.71 -12.70 -3.21
C LYS A 108 -1.62 -11.62 -3.77
N TYR A 109 -1.08 -10.69 -4.57
CA TYR A 109 -1.89 -9.65 -5.21
C TYR A 109 -2.93 -10.25 -6.17
N THR A 110 -2.52 -11.18 -7.04
CA THR A 110 -3.44 -11.83 -7.99
C THR A 110 -4.55 -12.63 -7.30
N GLU A 111 -4.30 -13.16 -6.10
CA GLU A 111 -5.31 -13.82 -5.27
C GLU A 111 -6.34 -12.86 -4.67
N THR A 112 -6.01 -11.57 -4.52
CA THR A 112 -6.95 -10.55 -4.00
C THR A 112 -7.96 -10.09 -5.05
N ILE A 113 -7.70 -10.33 -6.32
CA ILE A 113 -8.58 -9.92 -7.44
C ILE A 113 -9.80 -10.84 -7.47
N PRO A 114 -11.02 -10.30 -7.35
CA PRO A 114 -12.24 -11.10 -7.35
C PRO A 114 -12.49 -11.74 -8.72
N ASN A 115 -13.45 -12.64 -8.78
CA ASN A 115 -13.96 -13.20 -10.02
C ASN A 115 -15.50 -13.17 -9.99
N PRO A 116 -16.15 -12.44 -10.91
CA PRO A 116 -15.58 -11.69 -12.04
C PRO A 116 -14.84 -10.41 -11.63
N ALA A 117 -13.85 -9.99 -12.41
CA ALA A 117 -13.14 -8.73 -12.30
C ALA A 117 -13.11 -8.00 -13.65
N HIS A 118 -12.82 -6.71 -13.63
CA HIS A 118 -12.39 -5.96 -14.81
C HIS A 118 -10.99 -5.43 -14.53
N VAL A 119 -10.03 -6.12 -15.11
CA VAL A 119 -8.60 -5.84 -14.91
C VAL A 119 -8.04 -5.20 -16.15
N VAL A 120 -7.45 -4.02 -16.00
CA VAL A 120 -6.79 -3.29 -17.08
C VAL A 120 -5.29 -3.34 -16.88
N LEU A 121 -4.58 -3.77 -17.90
CA LEU A 121 -3.12 -3.78 -17.96
C LEU A 121 -2.64 -2.48 -18.59
N PHE A 122 -1.68 -1.83 -17.96
CA PHE A 122 -1.11 -0.60 -18.48
C PHE A 122 0.42 -0.60 -18.42
N LYS A 123 1.02 0.16 -19.30
CA LYS A 123 2.46 0.39 -19.34
C LYS A 123 2.74 1.87 -19.27
N VAL A 124 3.80 2.22 -18.56
CA VAL A 124 4.35 3.58 -18.56
C VAL A 124 5.57 3.59 -19.46
N GLU A 125 5.56 4.37 -20.55
CA GLU A 125 6.58 4.32 -21.60
C GLU A 125 8.01 4.55 -21.09
N GLN A 126 8.16 5.37 -20.05
CA GLN A 126 9.45 5.73 -19.47
C GLN A 126 9.92 4.76 -18.37
N LEU A 127 9.12 3.75 -18.04
CA LEU A 127 9.39 2.80 -16.96
C LEU A 127 9.37 1.37 -17.48
N PHE A 128 10.03 0.50 -16.75
CA PHE A 128 10.02 -0.93 -17.05
C PHE A 128 8.94 -1.63 -16.22
N GLY A 129 8.18 -2.52 -16.85
CA GLY A 129 7.15 -3.32 -16.19
C GLY A 129 5.72 -2.94 -16.61
N VAL A 130 4.78 -3.73 -16.10
CA VAL A 130 3.35 -3.60 -16.40
C VAL A 130 2.62 -3.36 -15.08
N GLY A 131 1.83 -2.29 -15.04
CA GLY A 131 0.91 -2.02 -13.95
C GLY A 131 -0.47 -2.61 -14.21
N VAL A 132 -1.22 -2.79 -13.16
CA VAL A 132 -2.54 -3.43 -13.17
C VAL A 132 -3.53 -2.53 -12.45
N ILE A 133 -4.67 -2.27 -13.07
CA ILE A 133 -5.82 -1.62 -12.43
C ILE A 133 -6.95 -2.64 -12.37
N ASP A 134 -7.42 -2.96 -11.17
CA ASP A 134 -8.60 -3.77 -10.94
C ASP A 134 -9.77 -2.90 -10.55
N ILE A 135 -10.87 -2.99 -11.29
CA ILE A 135 -12.10 -2.25 -11.07
C ILE A 135 -13.21 -3.27 -10.83
N ASN A 136 -13.93 -3.13 -9.71
CA ASN A 136 -15.08 -3.96 -9.48
C ASN A 136 -16.09 -3.81 -10.64
N PRO A 137 -16.56 -4.92 -11.25
CA PRO A 137 -17.48 -4.86 -12.39
C PRO A 137 -18.75 -4.07 -12.15
N ARG A 138 -19.28 -4.08 -10.91
CA ARG A 138 -20.45 -3.33 -10.52
C ARG A 138 -20.21 -1.82 -10.60
N LEU A 139 -19.04 -1.37 -10.14
CA LEU A 139 -18.64 0.03 -10.28
C LEU A 139 -18.44 0.41 -11.74
N ALA A 140 -17.73 -0.43 -12.51
CA ALA A 140 -17.51 -0.21 -13.94
C ALA A 140 -18.82 -0.07 -14.70
N LEU A 141 -19.79 -0.97 -14.50
CA LEU A 141 -21.10 -0.92 -15.11
C LEU A 141 -21.91 0.31 -14.69
N THR A 142 -21.79 0.76 -13.44
CA THR A 142 -22.44 1.97 -12.96
C THR A 142 -21.88 3.22 -13.64
N MET A 143 -20.56 3.27 -13.87
CA MET A 143 -19.92 4.34 -14.64
C MET A 143 -20.37 4.32 -16.10
N VAL A 144 -20.44 3.14 -16.72
CA VAL A 144 -20.94 2.96 -18.09
C VAL A 144 -22.40 3.43 -18.23
N ASP A 145 -23.28 3.04 -17.31
CA ASP A 145 -24.67 3.54 -17.28
C ASP A 145 -24.69 5.07 -17.31
N ARG A 146 -23.87 5.69 -16.47
CA ARG A 146 -23.79 7.16 -16.41
C ARG A 146 -23.26 7.79 -17.70
N MET A 147 -22.25 7.18 -18.33
CA MET A 147 -21.66 7.65 -19.58
C MET A 147 -22.67 7.56 -20.75
N LEU A 148 -23.53 6.56 -20.73
CA LEU A 148 -24.62 6.38 -21.72
C LEU A 148 -25.85 7.25 -21.44
N GLY A 149 -25.80 8.11 -20.40
CA GLY A 149 -26.88 9.05 -20.08
C GLY A 149 -27.86 8.55 -19.02
N GLY A 150 -27.56 7.41 -18.39
CA GLY A 150 -28.29 6.89 -17.24
C GLY A 150 -28.08 7.73 -15.99
N LYS A 151 -28.77 7.35 -14.91
CA LYS A 151 -28.72 8.06 -13.62
C LYS A 151 -27.52 7.70 -12.75
N GLY A 152 -26.75 6.68 -13.12
CA GLY A 152 -25.64 6.16 -12.33
C GLY A 152 -26.12 5.36 -11.11
N HIS A 153 -27.24 4.67 -11.25
CA HIS A 153 -27.69 3.71 -10.25
C HIS A 153 -26.86 2.44 -10.31
N SER A 154 -26.59 1.87 -9.15
CA SER A 154 -25.87 0.62 -9.04
C SER A 154 -26.54 -0.49 -9.85
N VAL A 155 -25.80 -1.02 -10.81
CA VAL A 155 -26.25 -2.14 -11.62
C VAL A 155 -26.17 -3.41 -10.79
N GLN A 156 -27.30 -4.12 -10.67
CA GLN A 156 -27.29 -5.43 -10.00
C GLN A 156 -26.76 -6.48 -10.97
N GLY A 157 -25.79 -7.24 -10.53
CA GLY A 157 -25.25 -8.40 -11.24
C GLY A 157 -23.73 -8.40 -11.28
N GLU A 158 -23.16 -9.49 -10.84
CA GLU A 158 -21.75 -9.81 -11.00
C GLU A 158 -21.56 -10.51 -12.36
N ARG A 159 -21.32 -9.74 -13.40
CA ARG A 159 -21.05 -10.24 -14.74
C ARG A 159 -19.81 -9.60 -15.33
N TYR A 160 -19.23 -10.24 -16.30
CA TYR A 160 -18.17 -9.65 -17.11
C TYR A 160 -18.68 -8.48 -17.94
N LEU A 161 -17.81 -7.53 -18.22
CA LEU A 161 -18.08 -6.43 -19.13
C LEU A 161 -18.04 -6.94 -20.58
N THR A 162 -18.89 -6.36 -21.41
CA THR A 162 -18.82 -6.53 -22.86
C THR A 162 -17.70 -5.67 -23.46
N GLU A 163 -17.26 -5.94 -24.67
CA GLU A 163 -16.22 -5.15 -25.36
C GLU A 163 -16.60 -3.65 -25.44
N ILE A 164 -17.87 -3.34 -25.68
CA ILE A 164 -18.34 -1.94 -25.73
C ILE A 164 -18.23 -1.29 -24.35
N GLU A 165 -18.61 -1.99 -23.31
CA GLU A 165 -18.50 -1.50 -21.93
C GLU A 165 -17.04 -1.33 -21.51
N MET A 166 -16.15 -2.24 -21.87
CA MET A 166 -14.72 -2.12 -21.62
C MET A 166 -14.13 -0.86 -22.28
N ASN A 167 -14.44 -0.63 -23.57
CA ASN A 167 -13.98 0.57 -24.28
C ASN A 167 -14.48 1.88 -23.62
N LEU A 168 -15.69 1.88 -23.05
CA LEU A 168 -16.18 3.04 -22.30
C LEU A 168 -15.42 3.23 -20.97
N VAL A 169 -15.13 2.14 -20.29
CA VAL A 169 -14.34 2.19 -19.04
C VAL A 169 -12.91 2.63 -19.31
N ASP A 170 -12.35 2.35 -20.50
CA ASP A 170 -11.01 2.79 -20.88
C ASP A 170 -10.86 4.32 -20.90
N ASP A 171 -11.93 5.06 -21.21
CA ASP A 171 -11.91 6.52 -21.10
C ASP A 171 -11.73 6.95 -19.63
N VAL A 172 -12.37 6.24 -18.68
CA VAL A 172 -12.20 6.48 -17.24
C VAL A 172 -10.79 6.09 -16.80
N VAL A 173 -10.30 4.92 -17.24
CA VAL A 173 -8.95 4.43 -16.92
C VAL A 173 -7.88 5.38 -17.46
N SER A 174 -8.07 5.92 -18.66
CA SER A 174 -7.17 6.93 -19.22
C SER A 174 -7.06 8.17 -18.33
N ILE A 175 -8.17 8.64 -17.76
CA ILE A 175 -8.17 9.74 -16.79
C ILE A 175 -7.41 9.35 -15.52
N VAL A 176 -7.58 8.11 -15.03
CA VAL A 176 -6.84 7.59 -13.87
C VAL A 176 -5.35 7.59 -14.14
N LEU A 177 -4.93 7.06 -15.29
CA LEU A 177 -3.53 6.98 -15.69
C LEU A 177 -2.90 8.35 -15.90
N ASP A 178 -3.59 9.26 -16.56
CA ASP A 178 -3.16 10.64 -16.74
C ASP A 178 -2.88 11.32 -15.40
N GLU A 179 -3.82 11.18 -14.45
CA GLU A 179 -3.66 11.82 -13.14
C GLU A 179 -2.57 11.14 -12.32
N TRP A 180 -2.45 9.81 -12.45
CA TRP A 180 -1.36 9.07 -11.82
C TRP A 180 0.00 9.49 -12.38
N CYS A 181 0.16 9.65 -13.68
CA CYS A 181 1.39 10.15 -14.29
C CYS A 181 1.70 11.59 -13.84
N ARG A 182 0.67 12.43 -13.76
CA ARG A 182 0.80 13.84 -13.37
C ARG A 182 1.39 14.03 -11.98
N GLN A 183 1.07 13.15 -11.02
CA GLN A 183 1.62 13.25 -9.66
C GLN A 183 3.15 13.14 -9.61
N TRP A 184 3.77 12.52 -10.62
CA TRP A 184 5.21 12.30 -10.70
C TRP A 184 5.95 13.33 -11.57
N LYS A 185 5.25 14.36 -12.06
CA LYS A 185 5.81 15.33 -13.01
C LYS A 185 7.05 16.05 -12.47
N THR A 186 7.17 16.21 -11.15
CA THR A 186 8.33 16.83 -10.51
C THR A 186 9.61 15.98 -10.67
N GLU A 187 9.45 14.66 -10.64
CA GLU A 187 10.53 13.69 -10.74
C GLU A 187 10.82 13.32 -12.19
N ARG A 188 9.76 13.05 -12.95
CA ARG A 188 9.83 12.66 -14.36
C ARG A 188 8.51 12.89 -15.06
N GLU A 189 8.56 13.36 -16.29
CA GLU A 189 7.40 13.35 -17.17
C GLU A 189 7.12 11.90 -17.59
N LEU A 190 5.91 11.43 -17.31
CA LEU A 190 5.46 10.06 -17.55
C LEU A 190 4.27 10.08 -18.49
N ASP A 191 4.20 9.04 -19.31
CA ASP A 191 3.10 8.79 -20.23
C ASP A 191 2.71 7.31 -20.13
N ALA A 192 1.43 7.04 -19.93
CA ALA A 192 0.91 5.71 -19.72
C ALA A 192 -0.10 5.33 -20.80
N SER A 193 -0.07 4.08 -21.20
CA SER A 193 -0.99 3.51 -22.19
C SER A 193 -1.60 2.20 -21.69
N ILE A 194 -2.85 1.96 -22.06
CA ILE A 194 -3.53 0.68 -21.84
C ILE A 194 -3.00 -0.31 -22.87
N ILE A 195 -2.62 -1.50 -22.42
CA ILE A 195 -2.05 -2.55 -23.27
C ILE A 195 -2.93 -3.80 -23.37
N GLY A 196 -3.93 -3.94 -22.51
CA GLY A 196 -4.84 -5.09 -22.55
C GLY A 196 -5.78 -5.16 -21.37
N HIS A 197 -6.65 -6.15 -21.42
CA HIS A 197 -7.66 -6.41 -20.38
C HIS A 197 -7.65 -7.89 -20.03
N GLU A 198 -7.96 -8.14 -18.73
CA GLU A 198 -8.19 -9.47 -18.22
C GLU A 198 -9.47 -9.49 -17.38
N SER A 199 -10.06 -10.65 -17.22
CA SER A 199 -11.30 -10.81 -16.47
C SER A 199 -11.13 -11.56 -15.14
N ASN A 200 -9.93 -12.06 -14.90
CA ASN A 200 -9.61 -12.86 -13.73
C ASN A 200 -8.13 -12.72 -13.36
N GLY A 201 -7.86 -12.52 -12.07
CA GLY A 201 -6.49 -12.44 -11.56
C GLY A 201 -5.61 -13.66 -11.83
N ARG A 202 -6.21 -14.84 -12.03
CA ARG A 202 -5.47 -16.08 -12.32
C ARG A 202 -4.81 -16.11 -13.70
N PHE A 203 -5.26 -15.28 -14.62
CA PHE A 203 -4.69 -15.18 -15.97
C PHE A 203 -3.63 -14.09 -16.10
N LEU A 204 -3.37 -13.39 -15.01
CA LEU A 204 -2.35 -12.35 -14.99
C LEU A 204 -0.95 -12.97 -14.95
N GLU A 205 -0.15 -12.68 -15.97
CA GLU A 205 1.25 -13.10 -16.09
C GLU A 205 2.16 -11.89 -16.41
N THR A 206 1.96 -10.77 -15.68
CA THR A 206 2.67 -9.52 -15.96
C THR A 206 3.98 -9.35 -15.19
N ALA A 207 4.19 -10.15 -14.14
CA ALA A 207 5.38 -10.12 -13.31
C ALA A 207 5.67 -11.50 -12.71
N PRO A 208 6.94 -11.80 -12.31
CA PRO A 208 7.27 -12.99 -11.55
C PRO A 208 6.46 -13.10 -10.24
N PRO A 209 6.11 -14.32 -9.78
CA PRO A 209 5.26 -14.52 -8.60
C PRO A 209 5.80 -13.93 -7.29
N ASP A 210 7.11 -13.84 -7.18
CA ASP A 210 7.85 -13.29 -6.03
C ASP A 210 8.08 -11.77 -6.13
N SER A 211 7.75 -11.16 -7.27
CA SER A 211 7.86 -9.70 -7.43
C SER A 211 7.00 -8.96 -6.42
N ILE A 212 7.56 -7.90 -5.86
CA ILE A 212 6.82 -7.05 -4.94
C ILE A 212 5.99 -6.03 -5.71
N MET A 213 4.73 -5.98 -5.37
CA MET A 213 3.77 -5.00 -5.87
C MET A 213 3.48 -3.95 -4.82
N LEU A 214 3.52 -2.67 -5.20
CA LEU A 214 2.89 -1.61 -4.43
C LEU A 214 1.41 -1.57 -4.83
N VAL A 215 0.53 -1.81 -3.87
CA VAL A 215 -0.91 -1.89 -4.11
C VAL A 215 -1.62 -0.75 -3.38
N LEU A 216 -2.26 0.12 -4.16
CA LEU A 216 -3.15 1.16 -3.70
C LEU A 216 -4.58 0.66 -3.83
N THR A 217 -5.27 0.48 -2.71
CA THR A 217 -6.70 0.14 -2.67
C THR A 217 -7.50 1.39 -2.31
N MET A 218 -8.47 1.71 -3.13
CA MET A 218 -9.37 2.85 -2.96
C MET A 218 -10.80 2.36 -2.89
N GLU A 219 -11.60 3.01 -2.07
CA GLU A 219 -13.06 2.90 -2.07
C GLU A 219 -13.63 4.00 -2.94
N ALA A 220 -14.37 3.62 -3.97
CA ALA A 220 -14.97 4.52 -4.94
C ALA A 220 -16.49 4.50 -4.78
N GLY A 221 -17.06 5.70 -4.64
CA GLY A 221 -18.51 5.89 -4.56
C GLY A 221 -19.04 6.71 -5.73
N VAL A 222 -20.04 6.18 -6.43
CA VAL A 222 -20.74 6.86 -7.50
C VAL A 222 -22.24 6.58 -7.40
N GLY A 223 -23.06 7.62 -7.22
CA GLY A 223 -24.48 7.45 -6.96
C GLY A 223 -24.73 6.62 -5.69
N ASP A 224 -25.39 5.49 -5.83
CA ASP A 224 -25.67 4.51 -4.77
C ASP A 224 -24.71 3.29 -4.77
N CYS A 225 -23.71 3.31 -5.66
CA CYS A 225 -22.67 2.27 -5.76
C CYS A 225 -21.46 2.67 -4.93
N SER A 226 -20.97 1.77 -4.08
CA SER A 226 -19.70 1.89 -3.36
C SER A 226 -18.94 0.59 -3.49
N GLU A 227 -17.80 0.64 -4.19
CA GLU A 227 -16.99 -0.53 -4.52
C GLU A 227 -15.50 -0.17 -4.54
N SER A 228 -14.65 -1.20 -4.63
CA SER A 228 -13.20 -1.01 -4.62
C SER A 228 -12.62 -0.84 -6.02
N ILE A 229 -11.56 -0.01 -6.08
CA ILE A 229 -10.60 0.05 -7.18
C ILE A 229 -9.22 -0.22 -6.59
N GLN A 230 -8.42 -1.03 -7.28
CA GLN A 230 -7.03 -1.28 -6.89
C GLN A 230 -6.09 -0.91 -8.03
N ILE A 231 -4.96 -0.28 -7.69
CA ILE A 231 -3.86 -0.04 -8.60
C ILE A 231 -2.64 -0.78 -8.06
N GLY A 232 -2.20 -1.79 -8.78
CA GLY A 232 -1.01 -2.58 -8.44
C GLY A 232 0.12 -2.26 -9.42
N ILE A 233 1.27 -1.84 -8.92
CA ILE A 233 2.45 -1.54 -9.73
C ILE A 233 3.65 -2.28 -9.13
N PRO A 234 4.45 -3.00 -9.95
CA PRO A 234 5.65 -3.63 -9.45
C PRO A 234 6.60 -2.60 -8.83
N TYR A 235 7.16 -2.92 -7.66
CA TYR A 235 8.04 -1.99 -6.96
C TYR A 235 9.27 -1.60 -7.81
N TYR A 236 9.85 -2.54 -8.54
CA TYR A 236 10.98 -2.26 -9.44
C TYR A 236 10.64 -1.24 -10.53
N THR A 237 9.37 -1.10 -10.90
CA THR A 237 8.87 -0.07 -11.84
C THR A 237 8.92 1.32 -11.20
N LEU A 238 8.57 1.42 -9.91
CA LEU A 238 8.48 2.68 -9.16
C LEU A 238 9.80 3.09 -8.53
N GLU A 239 10.69 2.16 -8.27
CA GLU A 239 11.96 2.38 -7.57
C GLU A 239 12.76 3.58 -8.12
N PRO A 240 12.93 3.74 -9.46
CA PRO A 240 13.69 4.87 -10.01
C PRO A 240 13.05 6.22 -9.71
N ILE A 241 11.71 6.29 -9.64
CA ILE A 241 10.97 7.51 -9.37
C ILE A 241 11.02 7.84 -7.88
N ILE A 242 10.83 6.82 -7.06
CA ILE A 242 10.87 6.94 -5.60
C ILE A 242 12.27 7.42 -5.18
N LYS A 243 13.34 6.84 -5.70
CA LYS A 243 14.72 7.31 -5.45
C LYS A 243 14.90 8.77 -5.82
N LYS A 244 14.42 9.18 -6.99
CA LYS A 244 14.51 10.57 -7.45
C LYS A 244 13.71 11.55 -6.57
N MET A 245 12.57 11.13 -6.07
CA MET A 245 11.77 11.89 -5.10
C MET A 245 12.57 12.20 -3.82
N TYR A 246 13.43 11.28 -3.37
CA TYR A 246 14.30 11.47 -2.20
C TYR A 246 15.44 12.42 -2.50
N GLU A 247 16.15 12.21 -3.61
CA GLU A 247 17.28 13.06 -4.02
C GLU A 247 16.88 14.53 -4.20
N ASN A 248 15.71 14.77 -4.78
CA ASN A 248 15.20 16.13 -4.99
C ASN A 248 14.92 16.83 -3.65
N LYS A 249 14.34 16.11 -2.69
CA LYS A 249 14.02 16.67 -1.39
C LYS A 249 15.24 16.93 -0.52
N GLU A 250 16.27 16.11 -0.60
CA GLU A 250 17.55 16.37 0.06
C GLU A 250 18.21 17.64 -0.49
N LYS A 251 18.11 17.87 -1.80
CA LYS A 251 18.60 19.10 -2.44
C LYS A 251 17.83 20.33 -1.98
N GLU A 252 16.50 20.25 -1.85
CA GLU A 252 15.66 21.33 -1.34
C GLU A 252 16.03 21.69 0.11
N ILE A 253 16.14 20.70 0.99
CA ILE A 253 16.51 20.90 2.40
C ILE A 253 17.92 21.54 2.51
N ASN A 254 18.87 21.04 1.74
CA ASN A 254 20.23 21.59 1.74
C ASN A 254 20.27 23.03 1.20
N GLN A 255 19.45 23.38 0.21
CA GLN A 255 19.35 24.76 -0.29
C GLN A 255 18.69 25.71 0.73
N GLU A 256 17.69 25.25 1.47
CA GLU A 256 17.06 26.04 2.55
C GLU A 256 18.05 26.29 3.70
N ILE A 257 18.83 25.27 4.09
CA ILE A 257 19.84 25.40 5.14
C ILE A 257 20.94 26.40 4.71
N VAL A 258 21.43 26.30 3.47
CA VAL A 258 22.46 27.24 2.92
C VAL A 258 21.89 28.64 2.73
N GLY A 259 20.61 28.76 2.36
CA GLY A 259 19.91 30.06 2.24
C GLY A 259 19.72 30.74 3.58
N SER A 260 19.39 30.01 4.62
CA SER A 260 19.21 30.55 5.98
C SER A 260 20.53 30.98 6.64
N GLN A 261 21.66 30.36 6.27
CA GLN A 261 22.98 30.75 6.76
C GLN A 261 23.54 32.03 6.09
N LYS A 262 22.97 32.47 4.96
CA LYS A 262 23.40 33.72 4.26
C LYS A 262 22.69 35.00 4.73
N VAL A 263 21.77 34.88 5.70
CA VAL A 263 20.96 36.03 6.21
C VAL A 263 21.47 36.54 7.56
N TRP A 264 22.66 36.12 8.01
CA TRP A 264 23.37 36.68 9.21
C TRP A 264 24.71 37.28 8.83
#